data_c1218d7097bfcdfe966d7ba4574f30a1
#
_entry.id   c1218d7097bfcdfe966d7ba4574f30a1
#
_cell.length_a   1.000
_cell.length_b   1.000
_cell.length_c   1.000
_cell.angle_alpha   90.00
_cell.angle_beta   90.00
_cell.angle_gamma   90.00
#
_symmetry.space_group_name_H-M   'P 1'
#
loop_
_entity.id
_entity.type
_entity.pdbx_description
1 polymer ?
#
loop_
_entity_poly.entity_id
_entity_poly.type
_entity_poly.pdbx_seq_one_letter_code
_entity_poly.pdbx_strand_id
1 'polypeptide(L)'
;MRKKLLAGNWKMNKTPFEAVDFAKKSVEMVDYAAKNNIDVGIAPTYLCLSELKANASKNLIVFSQNVHFKDNGAYTGEVSCKMLSSIGIDGSIIGHSERRTYDNETSSKCNLKIKTLLENDLIPLYCVGETEEEFVNNKTFEVIEKQIVEGLEGLSSESVKKVIIAYEPVWSIGTGKNASTEIAEDVCAFIRNIVKEMYPGADEDILILYGGSVKPENVKGYLNQNNVDGALVGGASLKIDSFTAMVTNLAE
;
A
#
# COMPACT_ATOMS: atom_id res chain seq x y z
N MET A 1 10.58 -4.24 17.09
CA MET A 1 9.52 -4.89 16.26
C MET A 1 8.92 -3.80 15.40
N ARG A 2 8.87 -3.99 14.08
CA ARG A 2 8.29 -3.01 13.17
C ARG A 2 6.79 -2.87 13.44
N LYS A 3 6.25 -1.66 13.19
CA LYS A 3 4.83 -1.37 13.32
C LYS A 3 4.02 -2.13 12.27
N LYS A 4 2.81 -2.54 12.59
CA LYS A 4 1.93 -3.20 11.61
C LYS A 4 1.05 -2.17 10.90
N LEU A 5 0.79 -2.36 9.60
CA LEU A 5 -0.09 -1.50 8.81
C LEU A 5 -1.17 -2.33 8.08
N LEU A 6 -2.43 -1.97 8.29
CA LEU A 6 -3.55 -2.42 7.46
C LEU A 6 -4.00 -1.27 6.56
N ALA A 7 -3.71 -1.35 5.27
CA ALA A 7 -4.10 -0.35 4.27
C ALA A 7 -5.23 -0.89 3.38
N GLY A 8 -6.37 -0.21 3.37
CA GLY A 8 -7.52 -0.56 2.53
C GLY A 8 -7.46 0.17 1.18
N ASN A 9 -7.30 -0.54 0.09
CA ASN A 9 -7.46 0.01 -1.26
C ASN A 9 -8.90 -0.23 -1.74
N TRP A 10 -9.69 0.83 -1.78
CA TRP A 10 -11.09 0.74 -2.21
C TRP A 10 -11.27 0.57 -3.72
N LYS A 11 -10.21 0.78 -4.49
CA LYS A 11 -10.26 0.75 -5.95
C LYS A 11 -11.39 1.67 -6.45
N MET A 12 -12.11 1.33 -7.49
CA MET A 12 -13.22 2.12 -8.04
C MET A 12 -14.54 1.80 -7.32
N ASN A 13 -14.60 2.11 -6.01
CA ASN A 13 -15.79 1.91 -5.19
C ASN A 13 -16.04 3.12 -4.29
N LYS A 14 -17.26 3.25 -3.82
CA LYS A 14 -17.81 4.26 -2.92
C LYS A 14 -17.92 5.67 -3.53
N THR A 15 -19.04 6.27 -3.19
CA THR A 15 -19.33 7.69 -3.42
C THR A 15 -18.78 8.53 -2.25
N PRO A 16 -18.67 9.87 -2.38
CA PRO A 16 -18.28 10.73 -1.26
C PRO A 16 -19.16 10.56 -0.01
N PHE A 17 -20.47 10.38 -0.20
CA PHE A 17 -21.39 10.14 0.92
C PHE A 17 -21.09 8.85 1.68
N GLU A 18 -20.84 7.75 0.97
CA GLU A 18 -20.45 6.47 1.56
C GLU A 18 -19.06 6.52 2.22
N ALA A 19 -18.16 7.35 1.70
CA ALA A 19 -16.85 7.56 2.29
C ALA A 19 -16.94 8.30 3.64
N VAL A 20 -17.80 9.32 3.74
CA VAL A 20 -18.08 10.04 5.01
C VAL A 20 -18.72 9.09 6.04
N ASP A 21 -19.68 8.29 5.63
CA ASP A 21 -20.32 7.29 6.52
C ASP A 21 -19.28 6.28 7.05
N PHE A 22 -18.42 5.77 6.18
CA PHE A 22 -17.32 4.88 6.58
C PHE A 22 -16.35 5.58 7.53
N ALA A 23 -15.93 6.81 7.23
CA ALA A 23 -15.00 7.57 8.06
C ALA A 23 -15.52 7.73 9.49
N LYS A 24 -16.79 8.13 9.64
CA LYS A 24 -17.44 8.29 10.95
C LYS A 24 -17.54 6.97 11.72
N LYS A 25 -17.91 5.88 11.04
CA LYS A 25 -18.05 4.55 11.65
C LYS A 25 -16.70 3.92 12.01
N SER A 26 -15.61 4.34 11.36
CA SER A 26 -14.28 3.77 11.57
C SER A 26 -13.50 4.36 12.75
N VAL A 27 -13.99 5.44 13.38
CA VAL A 27 -13.25 6.18 14.43
C VAL A 27 -12.81 5.26 15.57
N GLU A 28 -13.74 4.49 16.13
CA GLU A 28 -13.45 3.60 17.27
C GLU A 28 -12.43 2.52 16.88
N MET A 29 -12.57 1.92 15.69
CA MET A 29 -11.67 0.89 15.18
C MET A 29 -10.26 1.45 14.97
N VAL A 30 -10.13 2.64 14.36
CA VAL A 30 -8.85 3.29 14.10
C VAL A 30 -8.15 3.67 15.40
N ASP A 31 -8.89 4.21 16.38
CA ASP A 31 -8.34 4.59 17.67
C ASP A 31 -7.96 3.36 18.53
N TYR A 32 -8.69 2.26 18.39
CA TYR A 32 -8.33 0.97 18.98
C TYR A 32 -7.04 0.40 18.36
N ALA A 33 -6.93 0.42 17.03
CA ALA A 33 -5.73 -0.02 16.31
C ALA A 33 -4.48 0.75 16.76
N ALA A 34 -4.58 2.08 16.83
CA ALA A 34 -3.49 2.95 17.26
C ALA A 34 -2.99 2.64 18.68
N LYS A 35 -3.89 2.29 19.62
CA LYS A 35 -3.54 1.86 20.97
C LYS A 35 -2.82 0.52 21.01
N ASN A 36 -3.00 -0.32 19.98
CA ASN A 36 -2.38 -1.64 19.85
C ASN A 36 -1.19 -1.66 18.88
N ASN A 37 -0.60 -0.49 18.58
CA ASN A 37 0.55 -0.33 17.67
C ASN A 37 0.28 -0.83 16.23
N ILE A 38 -0.97 -0.69 15.78
CA ILE A 38 -1.41 -1.00 14.42
C ILE A 38 -1.80 0.31 13.74
N ASP A 39 -1.19 0.61 12.59
CA ASP A 39 -1.65 1.69 11.73
C ASP A 39 -2.78 1.21 10.82
N VAL A 40 -3.72 2.10 10.57
CA VAL A 40 -4.83 1.85 9.63
C VAL A 40 -4.79 2.91 8.55
N GLY A 41 -4.80 2.47 7.29
CA GLY A 41 -4.85 3.35 6.14
C GLY A 41 -6.05 3.05 5.23
N ILE A 42 -6.53 4.07 4.52
CA ILE A 42 -7.58 3.92 3.50
C ILE A 42 -7.18 4.70 2.25
N ALA A 43 -7.31 4.07 1.08
CA ALA A 43 -7.12 4.69 -0.21
C ALA A 43 -8.45 4.71 -0.99
N PRO A 44 -9.25 5.78 -0.88
CA PRO A 44 -10.47 5.98 -1.66
C PRO A 44 -10.15 6.56 -3.04
N THR A 45 -11.17 6.68 -3.91
CA THR A 45 -11.05 7.45 -5.15
C THR A 45 -10.80 8.95 -4.86
N TYR A 46 -10.24 9.68 -5.82
CA TYR A 46 -9.99 11.14 -5.67
C TYR A 46 -11.23 11.93 -5.23
N LEU A 47 -12.42 11.56 -5.71
CA LEU A 47 -13.69 12.21 -5.35
C LEU A 47 -13.99 12.14 -3.85
N CYS A 48 -13.46 11.14 -3.15
CA CYS A 48 -13.76 10.88 -1.75
C CYS A 48 -12.68 11.41 -0.78
N LEU A 49 -11.50 11.80 -1.28
CA LEU A 49 -10.34 12.12 -0.45
C LEU A 49 -10.61 13.22 0.59
N SER A 50 -11.06 14.39 0.12
CA SER A 50 -11.30 15.56 0.97
C SER A 50 -12.33 15.28 2.05
N GLU A 51 -13.47 14.70 1.64
CA GLU A 51 -14.58 14.41 2.55
C GLU A 51 -14.22 13.31 3.56
N LEU A 52 -13.52 12.26 3.12
CA LEU A 52 -13.06 11.21 4.02
C LEU A 52 -12.07 11.78 5.05
N LYS A 53 -11.06 12.53 4.60
CA LYS A 53 -10.03 13.11 5.49
C LYS A 53 -10.64 14.05 6.52
N ALA A 54 -11.59 14.89 6.13
CA ALA A 54 -12.26 15.84 7.02
C ALA A 54 -13.13 15.19 8.10
N ASN A 55 -13.59 13.95 7.89
CA ASN A 55 -14.50 13.23 8.80
C ASN A 55 -13.85 12.03 9.51
N ALA A 56 -12.60 11.72 9.21
CA ALA A 56 -11.89 10.57 9.78
C ALA A 56 -11.23 10.88 11.12
N SER A 57 -10.92 9.84 11.90
CA SER A 57 -10.00 9.95 13.03
C SER A 57 -8.65 10.51 12.55
N LYS A 58 -8.02 11.35 13.39
CA LYS A 58 -6.66 11.86 13.14
C LYS A 58 -5.59 10.76 13.01
N ASN A 59 -5.89 9.57 13.53
CA ASN A 59 -5.01 8.40 13.47
C ASN A 59 -5.19 7.61 12.16
N LEU A 60 -6.19 7.95 11.31
CA LEU A 60 -6.36 7.30 10.01
C LEU A 60 -5.39 7.90 8.99
N ILE A 61 -4.59 7.05 8.38
CA ILE A 61 -3.73 7.40 7.25
C ILE A 61 -4.60 7.39 5.98
N VAL A 62 -4.58 8.47 5.22
CA VAL A 62 -5.35 8.56 3.96
C VAL A 62 -4.41 8.61 2.78
N PHE A 63 -4.47 7.59 1.93
CA PHE A 63 -3.72 7.50 0.69
C PHE A 63 -4.59 7.89 -0.51
N SER A 64 -4.01 8.54 -1.52
CA SER A 64 -4.60 8.52 -2.85
C SER A 64 -4.28 7.19 -3.56
N GLN A 65 -5.04 6.85 -4.60
CA GLN A 65 -4.81 5.62 -5.38
C GLN A 65 -3.79 5.79 -6.51
N ASN A 66 -3.36 7.01 -6.75
CA ASN A 66 -2.36 7.41 -7.74
C ASN A 66 -1.94 8.86 -7.48
N VAL A 67 -0.84 9.29 -8.11
CA VAL A 67 -0.38 10.68 -8.14
C VAL A 67 0.44 10.91 -9.41
N HIS A 68 0.47 12.15 -9.91
CA HIS A 68 1.39 12.53 -10.97
C HIS A 68 2.71 13.08 -10.39
N PHE A 69 3.83 12.83 -11.10
CA PHE A 69 5.17 13.25 -10.66
C PHE A 69 5.53 14.70 -10.98
N LYS A 70 4.62 15.48 -11.58
CA LYS A 70 4.78 16.92 -11.80
C LYS A 70 3.87 17.69 -10.87
N ASP A 71 4.33 18.84 -10.39
CA ASP A 71 3.58 19.71 -9.47
C ASP A 71 2.37 20.36 -10.13
N ASN A 72 2.49 20.70 -11.41
CA ASN A 72 1.45 21.32 -12.22
C ASN A 72 1.79 21.20 -13.70
N GLY A 73 0.87 21.59 -14.58
CA GLY A 73 1.11 21.66 -16.03
C GLY A 73 -0.04 21.13 -16.88
N ALA A 74 0.23 20.88 -18.15
CA ALA A 74 -0.73 20.38 -19.13
C ALA A 74 -0.87 18.86 -19.03
N TYR A 75 -1.45 18.37 -17.93
CA TYR A 75 -1.65 16.97 -17.60
C TYR A 75 -3.13 16.73 -17.25
N THR A 76 -3.99 16.88 -18.23
CA THR A 76 -5.46 16.80 -18.05
C THR A 76 -5.85 15.47 -17.38
N GLY A 77 -6.57 15.55 -16.26
CA GLY A 77 -7.04 14.40 -15.49
C GLY A 77 -6.09 13.94 -14.36
N GLU A 78 -4.87 14.48 -14.30
CA GLU A 78 -3.88 14.12 -13.26
C GLU A 78 -4.02 14.97 -11.99
N VAL A 79 -3.55 14.41 -10.87
CA VAL A 79 -3.51 15.06 -9.55
C VAL A 79 -2.07 15.04 -9.04
N SER A 80 -1.58 16.21 -8.60
CA SER A 80 -0.20 16.37 -8.11
C SER A 80 -0.07 16.15 -6.60
N CYS A 81 1.17 15.94 -6.13
CA CYS A 81 1.47 15.87 -4.70
C CYS A 81 1.03 17.15 -3.95
N LYS A 82 1.26 18.33 -4.54
CA LYS A 82 0.82 19.61 -3.93
C LYS A 82 -0.70 19.69 -3.73
N MET A 83 -1.48 19.19 -4.70
CA MET A 83 -2.94 19.12 -4.56
C MET A 83 -3.33 18.18 -3.42
N LEU A 84 -2.70 17.00 -3.30
CA LEU A 84 -2.94 16.05 -2.21
C LEU A 84 -2.57 16.64 -0.85
N SER A 85 -1.39 17.25 -0.73
CA SER A 85 -0.93 17.90 0.51
C SER A 85 -1.86 19.03 0.94
N SER A 86 -2.42 19.80 -0.01
CA SER A 86 -3.32 20.93 0.30
C SER A 86 -4.62 20.52 1.02
N ILE A 87 -5.02 19.25 0.90
CA ILE A 87 -6.18 18.69 1.60
C ILE A 87 -5.79 17.68 2.69
N GLY A 88 -4.50 17.67 3.09
CA GLY A 88 -3.98 16.90 4.20
C GLY A 88 -3.89 15.39 3.94
N ILE A 89 -3.74 14.94 2.68
CA ILE A 89 -3.52 13.52 2.36
C ILE A 89 -2.12 13.10 2.80
N ASP A 90 -2.00 11.88 3.31
CA ASP A 90 -0.77 11.41 3.95
C ASP A 90 0.18 10.70 2.99
N GLY A 91 -0.34 10.16 1.87
CA GLY A 91 0.48 9.42 0.91
C GLY A 91 -0.27 9.00 -0.35
N SER A 92 0.36 8.15 -1.16
CA SER A 92 -0.24 7.62 -2.39
C SER A 92 0.18 6.18 -2.65
N ILE A 93 -0.77 5.35 -3.10
CA ILE A 93 -0.48 4.08 -3.77
C ILE A 93 0.07 4.40 -5.15
N ILE A 94 1.15 3.73 -5.55
CA ILE A 94 1.77 3.84 -6.87
C ILE A 94 2.19 2.46 -7.37
N GLY A 95 2.19 2.25 -8.67
CA GLY A 95 2.60 0.99 -9.27
C GLY A 95 1.65 -0.18 -9.00
N HIS A 96 0.40 0.07 -8.56
CA HIS A 96 -0.59 -0.99 -8.35
C HIS A 96 -0.77 -1.82 -9.64
N SER A 97 -0.95 -3.13 -9.49
CA SER A 97 -1.04 -4.07 -10.62
C SER A 97 -2.06 -3.66 -11.70
N GLU A 98 -3.21 -3.13 -11.31
CA GLU A 98 -4.21 -2.60 -12.25
C GLU A 98 -3.67 -1.43 -13.08
N ARG A 99 -2.89 -0.52 -12.48
CA ARG A 99 -2.28 0.61 -13.21
C ARG A 99 -1.15 0.15 -14.13
N ARG A 100 -0.36 -0.84 -13.71
CA ARG A 100 0.64 -1.46 -14.59
C ARG A 100 -0.02 -2.09 -15.81
N THR A 101 -1.15 -2.77 -15.62
CA THR A 101 -1.88 -3.49 -16.68
C THR A 101 -2.66 -2.55 -17.59
N TYR A 102 -3.45 -1.62 -17.03
CA TYR A 102 -4.39 -0.81 -17.82
C TYR A 102 -3.82 0.53 -18.29
N ASP A 103 -2.87 1.10 -17.52
CA ASP A 103 -2.31 2.43 -17.79
C ASP A 103 -0.82 2.38 -18.18
N ASN A 104 -0.25 1.18 -18.37
CA ASN A 104 1.17 0.99 -18.70
C ASN A 104 2.10 1.73 -17.73
N GLU A 105 1.82 1.66 -16.44
CA GLU A 105 2.66 2.26 -15.40
C GLU A 105 3.92 1.42 -15.21
N THR A 106 5.08 2.00 -15.55
CA THR A 106 6.39 1.34 -15.44
C THR A 106 7.05 1.62 -14.08
N SER A 107 8.02 0.79 -13.69
CA SER A 107 8.81 1.03 -12.47
C SER A 107 9.61 2.34 -12.52
N SER A 108 10.08 2.74 -13.70
CA SER A 108 10.72 4.05 -13.90
C SER A 108 9.75 5.22 -13.66
N LYS A 109 8.48 5.11 -14.09
CA LYS A 109 7.45 6.10 -13.75
C LYS A 109 7.14 6.10 -12.24
N CYS A 110 7.10 4.93 -11.62
CA CYS A 110 6.92 4.80 -10.18
C CYS A 110 8.08 5.48 -9.43
N ASN A 111 9.33 5.32 -9.87
CA ASN A 111 10.49 6.00 -9.28
C ASN A 111 10.33 7.53 -9.27
N LEU A 112 9.88 8.13 -10.37
CA LEU A 112 9.60 9.57 -10.41
C LEU A 112 8.52 9.98 -9.40
N LYS A 113 7.46 9.17 -9.27
CA LYS A 113 6.39 9.41 -8.31
C LYS A 113 6.85 9.25 -6.86
N ILE A 114 7.68 8.23 -6.56
CA ILE A 114 8.28 8.04 -5.22
C ILE A 114 9.09 9.27 -4.83
N LYS A 115 9.97 9.74 -5.71
CA LYS A 115 10.80 10.92 -5.45
C LYS A 115 9.94 12.15 -5.15
N THR A 116 8.93 12.41 -5.98
CA THR A 116 8.06 13.57 -5.79
C THR A 116 7.21 13.45 -4.52
N LEU A 117 6.73 12.26 -4.15
CA LEU A 117 6.03 12.04 -2.88
C LEU A 117 6.94 12.38 -1.70
N LEU A 118 8.16 11.84 -1.68
CA LEU A 118 9.13 12.08 -0.61
C LEU A 118 9.55 13.56 -0.51
N GLU A 119 9.69 14.27 -1.64
CA GLU A 119 9.96 15.72 -1.70
C GLU A 119 8.82 16.57 -1.13
N ASN A 120 7.59 16.04 -1.08
CA ASN A 120 6.42 16.70 -0.52
C ASN A 120 6.00 16.12 0.84
N ASP A 121 6.90 15.39 1.52
CA ASP A 121 6.65 14.72 2.81
C ASP A 121 5.42 13.79 2.81
N LEU A 122 5.10 13.20 1.65
CA LEU A 122 4.04 12.21 1.50
C LEU A 122 4.62 10.79 1.47
N ILE A 123 3.86 9.83 1.97
CA ILE A 123 4.25 8.41 2.07
C ILE A 123 4.04 7.70 0.73
N PRO A 124 5.09 7.19 0.06
CA PRO A 124 4.92 6.30 -1.08
C PRO A 124 4.53 4.90 -0.62
N LEU A 125 3.38 4.37 -1.09
CA LEU A 125 3.01 2.96 -0.97
C LEU A 125 3.21 2.31 -2.35
N TYR A 126 4.38 1.70 -2.53
CA TYR A 126 4.85 1.17 -3.82
C TYR A 126 4.48 -0.29 -3.99
N CYS A 127 3.64 -0.59 -4.98
CA CYS A 127 3.19 -1.93 -5.32
C CYS A 127 4.14 -2.59 -6.34
N VAL A 128 4.51 -3.82 -6.03
CA VAL A 128 5.33 -4.70 -6.87
C VAL A 128 4.72 -6.09 -6.91
N GLY A 129 4.89 -6.81 -8.01
CA GLY A 129 4.35 -8.16 -8.13
C GLY A 129 4.48 -8.71 -9.54
N GLU A 130 4.49 -10.02 -9.62
CA GLU A 130 4.54 -10.80 -10.86
C GLU A 130 3.15 -11.14 -11.38
N THR A 131 3.03 -11.26 -12.69
CA THR A 131 1.86 -11.78 -13.39
C THR A 131 1.73 -13.31 -13.22
N GLU A 132 0.57 -13.88 -13.57
CA GLU A 132 0.37 -15.33 -13.55
C GLU A 132 1.34 -16.06 -14.50
N GLU A 133 1.62 -15.50 -15.67
CA GLU A 133 2.58 -16.04 -16.62
C GLU A 133 4.01 -16.06 -16.04
N GLU A 134 4.43 -14.99 -15.40
CA GLU A 134 5.75 -14.90 -14.76
C GLU A 134 5.86 -15.87 -13.57
N PHE A 135 4.80 -16.01 -12.77
CA PHE A 135 4.75 -16.97 -11.66
C PHE A 135 4.89 -18.42 -12.15
N VAL A 136 4.11 -18.83 -13.16
CA VAL A 136 4.16 -20.19 -13.74
C VAL A 136 5.53 -20.50 -14.35
N ASN A 137 6.21 -19.48 -14.89
CA ASN A 137 7.56 -19.59 -15.45
C ASN A 137 8.69 -19.44 -14.41
N ASN A 138 8.37 -19.45 -13.11
CA ASN A 138 9.32 -19.27 -11.99
C ASN A 138 10.15 -17.99 -12.05
N LYS A 139 9.58 -16.89 -12.54
CA LYS A 139 10.24 -15.58 -12.70
C LYS A 139 9.93 -14.60 -11.57
N THR A 140 9.22 -15.01 -10.52
CA THR A 140 8.81 -14.13 -9.41
C THR A 140 9.97 -13.28 -8.90
N PHE A 141 11.07 -13.90 -8.51
CA PHE A 141 12.21 -13.19 -7.91
C PHE A 141 12.89 -12.23 -8.89
N GLU A 142 13.06 -12.64 -10.15
CA GLU A 142 13.63 -11.78 -11.21
C GLU A 142 12.77 -10.52 -11.44
N VAL A 143 11.46 -10.70 -11.51
CA VAL A 143 10.50 -9.58 -11.71
C VAL A 143 10.50 -8.64 -10.51
N ILE A 144 10.44 -9.19 -9.28
CA ILE A 144 10.45 -8.41 -8.05
C ILE A 144 11.75 -7.62 -7.91
N GLU A 145 12.91 -8.25 -8.11
CA GLU A 145 14.21 -7.58 -8.07
C GLU A 145 14.25 -6.40 -9.04
N LYS A 146 13.88 -6.64 -10.30
CA LYS A 146 13.83 -5.58 -11.31
C LYS A 146 12.93 -4.42 -10.89
N GLN A 147 11.72 -4.71 -10.41
CA GLN A 147 10.77 -3.67 -10.00
C GLN A 147 11.30 -2.86 -8.79
N ILE A 148 11.92 -3.51 -7.81
CA ILE A 148 12.50 -2.84 -6.63
C ILE A 148 13.70 -1.99 -7.03
N VAL A 149 14.64 -2.56 -7.79
CA VAL A 149 15.85 -1.83 -8.23
C VAL A 149 15.48 -0.59 -9.03
N GLU A 150 14.63 -0.73 -10.07
CA GLU A 150 14.19 0.42 -10.88
C GLU A 150 13.36 1.43 -10.07
N GLY A 151 12.46 0.95 -9.20
CA GLY A 151 11.54 1.80 -8.44
C GLY A 151 12.24 2.64 -7.36
N LEU A 152 13.32 2.12 -6.77
CA LEU A 152 14.03 2.81 -5.68
C LEU A 152 15.32 3.47 -6.14
N GLU A 153 15.69 3.38 -7.42
CA GLU A 153 16.94 3.92 -7.98
C GLU A 153 17.18 5.40 -7.61
N GLY A 154 18.38 5.67 -7.08
CA GLY A 154 18.85 7.03 -6.78
C GLY A 154 18.19 7.68 -5.55
N LEU A 155 17.51 6.89 -4.70
CA LEU A 155 17.08 7.35 -3.37
C LEU A 155 18.23 7.28 -2.36
N SER A 156 18.12 7.99 -1.25
CA SER A 156 18.99 7.79 -0.08
C SER A 156 18.43 6.71 0.85
N SER A 157 19.27 6.10 1.69
CA SER A 157 18.81 5.14 2.71
C SER A 157 17.74 5.75 3.62
N GLU A 158 17.88 7.01 4.02
CA GLU A 158 16.88 7.71 4.84
C GLU A 158 15.55 7.92 4.10
N SER A 159 15.59 8.13 2.80
CA SER A 159 14.38 8.23 1.97
C SER A 159 13.67 6.89 1.83
N VAL A 160 14.42 5.81 1.65
CA VAL A 160 13.88 4.45 1.49
C VAL A 160 13.15 3.99 2.76
N LYS A 161 13.60 4.37 3.94
CA LYS A 161 12.91 4.07 5.22
C LYS A 161 11.47 4.60 5.28
N LYS A 162 11.15 5.63 4.52
CA LYS A 162 9.81 6.23 4.44
C LYS A 162 8.90 5.58 3.40
N VAL A 163 9.43 4.69 2.57
CA VAL A 163 8.67 3.96 1.55
C VAL A 163 8.01 2.75 2.18
N ILE A 164 6.76 2.50 1.81
CA ILE A 164 6.07 1.24 2.10
C ILE A 164 6.05 0.43 0.81
N ILE A 165 6.42 -0.84 0.85
CA ILE A 165 6.35 -1.74 -0.31
C ILE A 165 5.19 -2.70 -0.10
N ALA A 166 4.35 -2.90 -1.13
CA ALA A 166 3.29 -3.91 -1.12
C ALA A 166 3.57 -4.96 -2.19
N TYR A 167 3.77 -6.20 -1.77
CA TYR A 167 3.89 -7.35 -2.67
C TYR A 167 2.50 -7.83 -3.11
N GLU A 168 2.22 -7.72 -4.38
CA GLU A 168 0.97 -8.12 -5.01
C GLU A 168 1.18 -9.34 -5.93
N PRO A 169 1.00 -10.60 -5.46
CA PRO A 169 0.94 -11.73 -6.38
C PRO A 169 -0.30 -11.58 -7.29
N VAL A 170 -0.10 -11.02 -8.52
CA VAL A 170 -1.21 -10.59 -9.39
C VAL A 170 -2.16 -11.74 -9.71
N TRP A 171 -1.62 -12.96 -9.82
CA TRP A 171 -2.38 -14.20 -10.04
C TRP A 171 -3.35 -14.56 -8.89
N SER A 172 -3.16 -13.99 -7.71
CA SER A 172 -4.03 -14.23 -6.54
C SER A 172 -5.12 -13.17 -6.37
N ILE A 173 -4.98 -12.01 -7.04
CA ILE A 173 -5.88 -10.86 -6.83
C ILE A 173 -7.22 -11.10 -7.56
N GLY A 174 -8.31 -11.15 -6.80
CA GLY A 174 -9.67 -11.28 -7.34
C GLY A 174 -10.02 -12.64 -7.92
N THR A 175 -9.09 -13.61 -7.89
CA THR A 175 -9.30 -14.96 -8.46
C THR A 175 -9.85 -15.96 -7.45
N GLY A 176 -9.86 -15.63 -6.17
CA GLY A 176 -10.14 -16.57 -5.07
C GLY A 176 -8.98 -17.51 -4.73
N LYS A 177 -7.89 -17.49 -5.49
CA LYS A 177 -6.63 -18.17 -5.14
C LYS A 177 -5.88 -17.28 -4.14
N ASN A 178 -5.21 -17.87 -3.17
CA ASN A 178 -4.35 -17.16 -2.23
C ASN A 178 -2.92 -17.70 -2.37
N ALA A 179 -1.92 -16.83 -2.36
CA ALA A 179 -0.58 -17.30 -2.08
C ALA A 179 -0.56 -17.87 -0.65
N SER A 180 0.21 -18.93 -0.41
CA SER A 180 0.39 -19.43 0.95
C SER A 180 1.14 -18.40 1.81
N THR A 181 1.07 -18.54 3.12
CA THR A 181 1.83 -17.70 4.06
C THR A 181 3.33 -17.82 3.85
N GLU A 182 3.79 -19.01 3.45
CA GLU A 182 5.19 -19.29 3.14
C GLU A 182 5.64 -18.54 1.88
N ILE A 183 4.84 -18.56 0.80
CA ILE A 183 5.15 -17.80 -0.44
C ILE A 183 5.19 -16.29 -0.13
N ALA A 184 4.25 -15.79 0.65
CA ALA A 184 4.23 -14.38 1.04
C ALA A 184 5.47 -14.01 1.86
N GLU A 185 5.86 -14.86 2.82
CA GLU A 185 7.07 -14.67 3.63
C GLU A 185 8.33 -14.69 2.77
N ASP A 186 8.49 -15.70 1.90
CA ASP A 186 9.67 -15.86 1.06
C ASP A 186 9.90 -14.64 0.16
N VAL A 187 8.84 -14.14 -0.48
CA VAL A 187 8.95 -12.97 -1.35
C VAL A 187 9.16 -11.68 -0.54
N CYS A 188 8.48 -11.50 0.58
CA CYS A 188 8.71 -10.32 1.44
C CYS A 188 10.13 -10.32 2.06
N ALA A 189 10.65 -11.49 2.44
CA ALA A 189 12.04 -11.65 2.89
C ALA A 189 13.03 -11.30 1.76
N PHE A 190 12.76 -11.74 0.54
CA PHE A 190 13.57 -11.42 -0.63
C PHE A 190 13.59 -9.90 -0.92
N ILE A 191 12.41 -9.25 -0.90
CA ILE A 191 12.30 -7.79 -1.04
C ILE A 191 13.16 -7.09 0.01
N ARG A 192 13.06 -7.50 1.26
CA ARG A 192 13.83 -6.91 2.37
C ARG A 192 15.33 -7.10 2.18
N ASN A 193 15.75 -8.26 1.67
CA ASN A 193 17.16 -8.50 1.37
C ASN A 193 17.69 -7.59 0.25
N ILE A 194 16.94 -7.39 -0.84
CA ILE A 194 17.29 -6.42 -1.90
C ILE A 194 17.45 -5.02 -1.31
N VAL A 195 16.50 -4.58 -0.48
CA VAL A 195 16.58 -3.27 0.19
C VAL A 195 17.83 -3.18 1.07
N LYS A 196 18.17 -4.22 1.82
CA LYS A 196 19.37 -4.28 2.64
C LYS A 196 20.67 -4.15 1.82
N GLU A 197 20.72 -4.84 0.68
CA GLU A 197 21.88 -4.79 -0.22
C GLU A 197 22.05 -3.42 -0.88
N MET A 198 20.96 -2.80 -1.33
CA MET A 198 20.98 -1.49 -1.98
C MET A 198 21.13 -0.33 -0.99
N TYR A 199 20.53 -0.43 0.18
CA TYR A 199 20.38 0.64 1.18
C TYR A 199 20.62 0.11 2.59
N PRO A 200 21.87 -0.20 2.98
CA PRO A 200 22.17 -0.78 4.28
C PRO A 200 21.55 0.02 5.45
N GLY A 201 20.83 -0.68 6.30
CA GLY A 201 20.13 -0.11 7.45
C GLY A 201 18.72 0.43 7.17
N ALA A 202 18.25 0.43 5.92
CA ALA A 202 16.86 0.77 5.61
C ALA A 202 15.92 -0.43 5.76
N ASP A 203 16.45 -1.64 5.65
CA ASP A 203 15.73 -2.91 5.77
C ASP A 203 15.06 -3.11 7.14
N GLU A 204 15.61 -2.51 8.19
CA GLU A 204 15.06 -2.59 9.55
C GLU A 204 13.80 -1.71 9.74
N ASP A 205 13.68 -0.62 9.00
CA ASP A 205 12.63 0.39 9.17
C ASP A 205 11.53 0.30 8.11
N ILE A 206 11.85 -0.14 6.89
CA ILE A 206 10.88 -0.23 5.79
C ILE A 206 9.76 -1.22 6.11
N LEU A 207 8.52 -0.83 5.82
CA LEU A 207 7.37 -1.72 5.93
C LEU A 207 7.13 -2.46 4.61
N ILE A 208 6.93 -3.77 4.70
CA ILE A 208 6.59 -4.63 3.56
C ILE A 208 5.23 -5.27 3.84
N LEU A 209 4.27 -5.00 2.97
CA LEU A 209 2.90 -5.46 3.08
C LEU A 209 2.66 -6.62 2.10
N TYR A 210 1.77 -7.52 2.48
CA TYR A 210 1.20 -8.49 1.57
C TYR A 210 -0.07 -7.93 0.91
N GLY A 211 -0.11 -7.87 -0.41
CA GLY A 211 -1.20 -7.29 -1.21
C GLY A 211 -2.08 -8.31 -1.95
N GLY A 212 -2.01 -9.58 -1.59
CA GLY A 212 -2.91 -10.60 -2.13
C GLY A 212 -4.28 -10.62 -1.45
N SER A 213 -5.00 -11.74 -1.56
CA SER A 213 -6.35 -11.87 -1.01
C SER A 213 -6.32 -12.06 0.52
N VAL A 214 -6.47 -10.96 1.26
CA VAL A 214 -6.51 -10.95 2.73
C VAL A 214 -7.94 -10.76 3.22
N LYS A 215 -8.33 -11.55 4.23
CA LYS A 215 -9.64 -11.56 4.89
C LYS A 215 -9.45 -11.65 6.41
N PRO A 216 -10.51 -11.38 7.23
CA PRO A 216 -10.41 -11.52 8.69
C PRO A 216 -9.87 -12.89 9.14
N GLU A 217 -10.24 -13.97 8.43
CA GLU A 217 -9.90 -15.34 8.80
C GLU A 217 -8.43 -15.68 8.58
N ASN A 218 -7.74 -15.02 7.65
CA ASN A 218 -6.36 -15.34 7.28
C ASN A 218 -5.33 -14.25 7.58
N VAL A 219 -5.75 -13.03 7.94
CA VAL A 219 -4.86 -11.89 8.16
C VAL A 219 -3.77 -12.19 9.20
N LYS A 220 -4.13 -12.82 10.31
CA LYS A 220 -3.19 -13.19 11.39
C LYS A 220 -2.09 -14.15 10.90
N GLY A 221 -2.44 -15.11 10.02
CA GLY A 221 -1.48 -16.04 9.44
C GLY A 221 -0.38 -15.35 8.63
N TYR A 222 -0.75 -14.35 7.81
CA TYR A 222 0.23 -13.56 7.06
C TYR A 222 1.05 -12.64 7.96
N LEU A 223 0.40 -11.92 8.89
CA LEU A 223 1.10 -10.92 9.70
C LEU A 223 1.90 -11.49 10.87
N ASN A 224 1.81 -12.80 11.12
CA ASN A 224 2.69 -13.53 12.01
C ASN A 224 4.03 -13.92 11.34
N GLN A 225 4.16 -13.74 10.03
CA GLN A 225 5.42 -13.95 9.33
C GLN A 225 6.42 -12.83 9.66
N ASN A 226 7.70 -13.16 9.68
CA ASN A 226 8.76 -12.26 10.15
C ASN A 226 8.96 -11.04 9.24
N ASN A 227 8.73 -11.20 7.94
CA ASN A 227 8.98 -10.17 6.93
C ASN A 227 7.71 -9.49 6.40
N VAL A 228 6.53 -9.89 6.90
CA VAL A 228 5.24 -9.28 6.55
C VAL A 228 4.82 -8.30 7.64
N ASP A 229 4.90 -7.01 7.35
CA ASP A 229 4.61 -5.93 8.30
C ASP A 229 3.16 -5.43 8.21
N GLY A 230 2.36 -5.97 7.31
CA GLY A 230 0.98 -5.55 7.14
C GLY A 230 0.32 -6.12 5.91
N ALA A 231 -0.82 -5.54 5.54
CA ALA A 231 -1.56 -5.94 4.35
C ALA A 231 -2.12 -4.74 3.57
N LEU A 232 -2.07 -4.84 2.24
CA LEU A 232 -2.83 -3.99 1.34
C LEU A 232 -4.12 -4.72 0.93
N VAL A 233 -5.25 -4.30 1.50
CA VAL A 233 -6.52 -5.03 1.48
C VAL A 233 -7.47 -4.43 0.45
N GLY A 234 -7.94 -5.23 -0.50
CA GLY A 234 -8.96 -4.81 -1.47
C GLY A 234 -10.38 -4.90 -0.92
N GLY A 235 -11.22 -5.75 -1.52
CA GLY A 235 -12.66 -5.86 -1.26
C GLY A 235 -13.08 -5.98 0.19
N ALA A 236 -12.30 -6.66 1.03
CA ALA A 236 -12.61 -6.81 2.46
C ALA A 236 -12.52 -5.49 3.25
N SER A 237 -11.81 -4.47 2.73
CA SER A 237 -11.74 -3.12 3.33
C SER A 237 -12.96 -2.24 3.03
N LEU A 238 -13.84 -2.65 2.12
CA LEU A 238 -15.04 -1.89 1.75
C LEU A 238 -16.14 -1.92 2.83
N LYS A 239 -16.14 -2.94 3.67
CA LYS A 239 -17.12 -3.13 4.75
C LYS A 239 -16.45 -2.88 6.09
N ILE A 240 -17.00 -1.96 6.87
CA ILE A 240 -16.44 -1.57 8.17
C ILE A 240 -16.32 -2.77 9.11
N ASP A 241 -17.34 -3.63 9.20
CA ASP A 241 -17.33 -4.79 10.08
C ASP A 241 -16.19 -5.77 9.73
N SER A 242 -15.98 -6.03 8.44
CA SER A 242 -14.91 -6.89 7.96
C SER A 242 -13.53 -6.28 8.27
N PHE A 243 -13.37 -4.98 8.05
CA PHE A 243 -12.08 -4.30 8.30
C PHE A 243 -11.80 -4.20 9.81
N THR A 244 -12.84 -3.94 10.63
CA THR A 244 -12.75 -3.97 12.10
C THR A 244 -12.32 -5.35 12.60
N ALA A 245 -12.92 -6.43 12.07
CA ALA A 245 -12.54 -7.78 12.44
C ALA A 245 -11.07 -8.10 12.15
N MET A 246 -10.49 -7.58 11.04
CA MET A 246 -9.06 -7.72 10.75
C MET A 246 -8.20 -7.03 11.83
N VAL A 247 -8.55 -5.81 12.21
CA VAL A 247 -7.83 -5.06 13.25
C VAL A 247 -7.90 -5.79 14.59
N THR A 248 -9.08 -6.27 14.96
CA THR A 248 -9.29 -7.00 16.23
C THR A 248 -8.47 -8.29 16.27
N ASN A 249 -8.50 -9.08 15.18
CA ASN A 249 -7.75 -10.34 15.09
C ASN A 249 -6.23 -10.15 15.18
N LEU A 250 -5.72 -8.96 14.85
CA LEU A 250 -4.29 -8.64 14.97
C LEU A 250 -3.90 -8.11 16.33
N ALA A 251 -4.83 -7.50 17.06
CA ALA A 251 -4.58 -6.95 18.38
C ALA A 251 -4.61 -8.01 19.49
N GLU A 252 -5.27 -9.17 19.21
CA GLU A 252 -5.31 -10.36 20.06
C GLU A 252 -4.10 -11.29 19.84
#